data_c6f98d19a18709286893ab9954b9b7da
#
_entry.id   c6f98d19a18709286893ab9954b9b7da
#
_cell.length_a   1.000
_cell.length_b   1.000
_cell.length_c   1.000
_cell.angle_alpha   90.00
_cell.angle_beta   90.00
_cell.angle_gamma   90.00
#
_symmetry.space_group_name_H-M   'P 1'
#
loop_
_entity.id
_entity.type
_entity.pdbx_description
1 polymer ?
#
loop_
_entity_poly.entity_id
_entity_poly.type
_entity_poly.pdbx_seq_one_letter_code
_entity_poly.pdbx_strand_id
1 'polypeptide(L)'
;ERTVDFYTNILGMPLTKTIELPGNMGQHFLFDIGKGDALAFFWFPDAPDAAPGVSAPNGMPGEGELASAHGSMNHVAFDVPAEKFEEYHAKLVAKGVHVTPIMNHDDSPRQVSKEVHEGTFIRSFYFRGPDGELLEFATWLRALRPDDVKHKPARSVDVERYRGLVPAGD
;
A
#
# COMPACT_ATOMS: atom_id res chain seq x y z
N GLU A 1 7.04 -14.60 0.61
CA GLU A 1 6.51 -15.94 0.35
C GLU A 1 5.86 -16.55 1.61
N ARG A 2 6.54 -16.56 2.76
CA ARG A 2 6.01 -17.11 4.02
C ARG A 2 4.66 -16.47 4.46
N THR A 3 4.52 -15.16 4.36
CA THR A 3 3.27 -14.44 4.64
C THR A 3 2.18 -14.86 3.66
N VAL A 4 2.50 -14.95 2.37
CA VAL A 4 1.53 -15.39 1.35
C VAL A 4 1.06 -16.81 1.63
N ASP A 5 1.98 -17.73 1.92
CA ASP A 5 1.63 -19.12 2.27
C ASP A 5 0.68 -19.19 3.47
N PHE A 6 0.98 -18.44 4.53
CA PHE A 6 0.14 -18.39 5.73
C PHE A 6 -1.27 -17.85 5.44
N TYR A 7 -1.36 -16.67 4.82
CA TYR A 7 -2.67 -16.06 4.58
C TYR A 7 -3.49 -16.80 3.53
N THR A 8 -2.85 -17.33 2.48
CA THR A 8 -3.56 -18.06 1.41
C THR A 8 -3.89 -19.49 1.81
N ASN A 9 -2.89 -20.28 2.25
CA ASN A 9 -3.07 -21.71 2.44
C ASN A 9 -3.58 -22.09 3.83
N ILE A 10 -3.26 -21.29 4.87
CA ILE A 10 -3.71 -21.55 6.24
C ILE A 10 -5.01 -20.80 6.55
N LEU A 11 -5.07 -19.52 6.24
CA LEU A 11 -6.26 -18.70 6.54
C LEU A 11 -7.29 -18.69 5.40
N GLY A 12 -6.96 -19.15 4.21
CA GLY A 12 -7.87 -19.21 3.08
C GLY A 12 -8.16 -17.85 2.42
N MET A 13 -7.29 -16.86 2.60
CA MET A 13 -7.40 -15.54 2.00
C MET A 13 -6.65 -15.51 0.66
N PRO A 14 -7.33 -15.49 -0.51
CA PRO A 14 -6.64 -15.50 -1.79
C PRO A 14 -5.73 -14.28 -1.97
N LEU A 15 -4.53 -14.50 -2.53
CA LEU A 15 -3.70 -13.40 -3.02
C LEU A 15 -4.36 -12.84 -4.29
N THR A 16 -4.72 -11.55 -4.28
CA THR A 16 -5.47 -10.91 -5.35
C THR A 16 -4.65 -9.90 -6.16
N LYS A 17 -3.55 -9.39 -5.58
CA LYS A 17 -2.67 -8.48 -6.31
C LYS A 17 -1.25 -8.53 -5.76
N THR A 18 -0.29 -8.39 -6.67
CA THR A 18 1.12 -8.11 -6.35
C THR A 18 1.58 -6.89 -7.13
N ILE A 19 2.38 -6.05 -6.50
CA ILE A 19 2.89 -4.79 -7.06
C ILE A 19 4.38 -4.72 -6.75
N GLU A 20 5.21 -4.52 -7.79
CA GLU A 20 6.60 -4.15 -7.58
C GLU A 20 6.68 -2.66 -7.29
N LEU A 21 7.26 -2.27 -6.16
CA LEU A 21 7.37 -0.86 -5.79
C LEU A 21 8.36 -0.12 -6.70
N PRO A 22 8.13 1.18 -6.99
CA PRO A 22 9.02 1.98 -7.82
C PRO A 22 10.46 1.92 -7.32
N GLY A 23 11.43 1.94 -8.25
CA GLY A 23 12.85 1.93 -7.91
C GLY A 23 13.32 0.65 -7.18
N ASN A 24 12.61 -0.45 -7.31
CA ASN A 24 12.88 -1.71 -6.62
C ASN A 24 12.95 -1.58 -5.09
N MET A 25 12.19 -0.66 -4.51
CA MET A 25 12.11 -0.47 -3.05
C MET A 25 11.57 -1.69 -2.31
N GLY A 26 10.81 -2.56 -3.00
CA GLY A 26 10.22 -3.74 -2.38
C GLY A 26 8.97 -4.22 -3.12
N GLN A 27 8.10 -4.90 -2.42
CA GLN A 27 6.88 -5.47 -2.99
C GLN A 27 5.67 -5.18 -2.09
N HIS A 28 4.52 -4.93 -2.71
CA HIS A 28 3.24 -4.76 -2.05
C HIS A 28 2.28 -5.83 -2.54
N PHE A 29 1.54 -6.47 -1.67
CA PHE A 29 0.62 -7.54 -2.02
C PHE A 29 -0.65 -7.50 -1.16
N LEU A 30 -1.78 -7.84 -1.79
CA LEU A 30 -3.11 -7.73 -1.23
C LEU A 30 -3.79 -9.10 -1.20
N PHE A 31 -4.49 -9.36 -0.10
CA PHE A 31 -5.31 -10.56 0.09
C PHE A 31 -6.78 -10.15 0.19
N ASP A 32 -7.65 -10.92 -0.47
CA ASP A 32 -9.09 -10.76 -0.31
C ASP A 32 -9.53 -11.24 1.07
N ILE A 33 -10.20 -10.38 1.81
CA ILE A 33 -10.82 -10.71 3.11
C ILE A 33 -12.35 -10.74 3.05
N GLY A 34 -12.90 -10.69 1.84
CA GLY A 34 -14.34 -10.76 1.57
C GLY A 34 -15.02 -9.41 1.45
N LYS A 35 -16.17 -9.38 0.81
CA LYS A 35 -17.04 -8.20 0.61
C LYS A 35 -16.38 -7.01 -0.12
N GLY A 36 -15.30 -7.25 -0.84
CA GLY A 36 -14.53 -6.19 -1.51
C GLY A 36 -13.44 -5.58 -0.64
N ASP A 37 -13.27 -6.04 0.58
CA ASP A 37 -12.20 -5.58 1.46
C ASP A 37 -10.91 -6.35 1.20
N ALA A 38 -9.76 -5.71 1.44
CA ALA A 38 -8.45 -6.32 1.26
C ALA A 38 -7.53 -6.05 2.45
N LEU A 39 -6.75 -7.08 2.81
CA LEU A 39 -5.63 -6.95 3.73
C LEU A 39 -4.35 -6.78 2.92
N ALA A 40 -3.61 -5.70 3.17
CA ALA A 40 -2.42 -5.34 2.40
C ALA A 40 -1.14 -5.47 3.23
N PHE A 41 -0.07 -5.96 2.59
CA PHE A 41 1.25 -6.11 3.18
C PHE A 41 2.32 -5.50 2.30
N PHE A 42 3.32 -4.92 2.93
CA PHE A 42 4.57 -4.52 2.29
C PHE A 42 5.70 -5.47 2.67
N TRP A 43 6.60 -5.69 1.74
CA TRP A 43 7.90 -6.28 1.98
C TRP A 43 8.99 -5.33 1.48
N PHE A 44 9.93 -5.01 2.36
CA PHE A 44 11.09 -4.19 2.06
C PHE A 44 12.38 -4.99 2.34
N PRO A 45 13.42 -4.90 1.48
CA PRO A 45 14.69 -5.60 1.71
C PRO A 45 15.42 -5.11 2.97
N ASP A 46 15.29 -3.84 3.31
CA ASP A 46 15.98 -3.17 4.41
C ASP A 46 15.02 -2.75 5.54
N ALA A 47 13.94 -3.52 5.72
CA ALA A 47 13.00 -3.25 6.81
C ALA A 47 13.71 -3.36 8.17
N PRO A 48 13.34 -2.52 9.16
CA PRO A 48 13.78 -2.67 10.55
C PRO A 48 13.50 -4.07 11.09
N ASP A 49 14.21 -4.46 12.14
CA ASP A 49 13.96 -5.73 12.83
C ASP A 49 12.51 -5.87 13.24
N ALA A 50 12.02 -7.11 13.22
CA ALA A 50 10.63 -7.38 13.55
C ALA A 50 10.30 -6.93 14.98
N ALA A 51 9.31 -6.04 15.09
CA ALA A 51 8.77 -5.55 16.35
C ALA A 51 7.27 -5.83 16.36
N PRO A 52 6.80 -6.90 17.01
CA PRO A 52 5.37 -7.19 17.13
C PRO A 52 4.64 -6.06 17.84
N GLY A 53 3.51 -5.65 17.28
CA GLY A 53 2.66 -4.59 17.84
C GLY A 53 2.51 -3.37 16.94
N VAL A 54 2.28 -2.22 17.56
CA VAL A 54 2.11 -0.96 16.81
C VAL A 54 3.42 -0.53 16.20
N SER A 55 3.40 -0.22 14.92
CA SER A 55 4.60 0.19 14.16
C SER A 55 5.20 1.49 14.63
N ALA A 56 6.50 1.64 14.41
CA ALA A 56 7.09 2.95 14.29
C ALA A 56 6.33 3.77 13.22
N PRO A 57 6.13 5.08 13.40
CA PRO A 57 5.41 5.89 12.44
C PRO A 57 6.14 5.88 11.09
N ASN A 58 5.42 5.43 10.07
CA ASN A 58 5.88 5.54 8.68
C ASN A 58 5.76 6.98 8.20
N GLY A 59 6.57 7.36 7.23
CA GLY A 59 6.30 8.55 6.44
C GLY A 59 5.00 8.39 5.65
N MET A 60 4.30 9.50 5.39
CA MET A 60 3.22 9.48 4.41
C MET A 60 3.81 9.35 3.01
N PRO A 61 3.09 8.71 2.05
CA PRO A 61 3.54 8.65 0.68
C PRO A 61 3.93 10.02 0.12
N GLY A 62 5.17 10.14 -0.37
CA GLY A 62 5.76 11.39 -0.82
C GLY A 62 6.38 12.28 0.29
N GLU A 63 6.29 11.91 1.56
CA GLU A 63 6.71 12.73 2.70
C GLU A 63 7.58 11.96 3.71
N GLY A 64 8.34 10.98 3.29
CA GLY A 64 9.27 10.26 4.16
C GLY A 64 9.39 8.77 3.84
N GLU A 65 10.05 8.05 4.74
CA GLU A 65 10.26 6.62 4.62
C GLU A 65 8.94 5.83 4.74
N LEU A 66 8.66 4.97 3.77
CA LEU A 66 7.48 4.10 3.78
C LEU A 66 7.69 2.81 4.56
N ALA A 67 8.94 2.43 4.81
CA ALA A 67 9.26 1.17 5.45
C ALA A 67 8.86 1.18 6.93
N SER A 68 8.26 0.09 7.38
CA SER A 68 7.98 -0.21 8.77
C SER A 68 8.56 -1.56 9.14
N ALA A 69 8.68 -1.84 10.44
CA ALA A 69 9.19 -3.12 10.89
C ALA A 69 8.30 -4.28 10.41
N HIS A 70 8.92 -5.41 10.06
CA HIS A 70 8.16 -6.62 9.75
C HIS A 70 7.30 -7.03 10.96
N GLY A 71 6.05 -7.40 10.70
CA GLY A 71 5.09 -7.76 11.73
C GLY A 71 4.37 -6.58 12.38
N SER A 72 4.73 -5.34 12.02
CA SER A 72 3.98 -4.14 12.43
C SER A 72 2.90 -3.77 11.41
N MET A 73 1.90 -3.02 11.86
CA MET A 73 0.90 -2.43 10.97
C MET A 73 1.49 -1.18 10.32
N ASN A 74 1.54 -1.12 8.99
CA ASN A 74 2.06 0.04 8.26
C ASN A 74 1.05 1.21 8.32
N HIS A 75 -0.18 0.97 7.90
CA HIS A 75 -1.30 1.92 7.98
C HIS A 75 -2.63 1.18 7.98
N VAL A 76 -3.71 1.91 8.23
CA VAL A 76 -5.08 1.40 8.11
C VAL A 76 -5.78 2.14 6.97
N ALA A 77 -6.26 1.40 5.99
CA ALA A 77 -7.06 1.93 4.88
C ALA A 77 -8.55 1.68 5.14
N PHE A 78 -9.35 2.72 4.97
CA PHE A 78 -10.81 2.66 5.02
C PHE A 78 -11.34 2.79 3.60
N ASP A 79 -12.14 1.81 3.18
CA ASP A 79 -12.89 1.91 1.94
C ASP A 79 -14.02 2.93 2.13
N VAL A 80 -14.08 3.92 1.24
CA VAL A 80 -15.09 4.98 1.27
C VAL A 80 -15.85 5.03 -0.06
N PRO A 81 -17.16 5.40 -0.04
CA PRO A 81 -17.93 5.49 -1.26
C PRO A 81 -17.28 6.44 -2.26
N ALA A 82 -17.18 6.02 -3.54
CA ALA A 82 -16.51 6.78 -4.59
C ALA A 82 -17.10 8.20 -4.76
N GLU A 83 -18.42 8.32 -4.63
CA GLU A 83 -19.13 9.60 -4.71
C GLU A 83 -18.88 10.52 -3.51
N LYS A 84 -18.29 10.01 -2.42
CA LYS A 84 -17.93 10.77 -1.22
C LYS A 84 -16.45 11.03 -1.07
N PHE A 85 -15.62 10.40 -1.89
CA PHE A 85 -14.18 10.38 -1.74
C PHE A 85 -13.57 11.79 -1.74
N GLU A 86 -13.90 12.62 -2.72
CA GLU A 86 -13.38 13.99 -2.81
C GLU A 86 -14.01 14.92 -1.75
N GLU A 87 -15.26 14.69 -1.39
CA GLU A 87 -15.91 15.41 -0.29
C GLU A 87 -15.17 15.15 1.03
N TYR A 88 -14.75 13.90 1.31
CA TYR A 88 -14.02 13.56 2.51
C TYR A 88 -12.61 14.18 2.52
N HIS A 89 -11.92 14.17 1.39
CA HIS A 89 -10.64 14.87 1.27
C HIS A 89 -10.80 16.37 1.60
N ALA A 90 -11.74 17.05 0.96
CA ALA A 90 -12.00 18.46 1.20
C ALA A 90 -12.40 18.76 2.66
N LYS A 91 -13.19 17.89 3.29
CA LYS A 91 -13.57 18.02 4.70
C LYS A 91 -12.37 17.95 5.65
N LEU A 92 -11.43 17.02 5.42
CA LEU A 92 -10.24 16.91 6.25
C LEU A 92 -9.35 18.14 6.10
N VAL A 93 -9.13 18.62 4.87
CA VAL A 93 -8.42 19.88 4.60
C VAL A 93 -9.08 21.06 5.31
N ALA A 94 -10.39 21.20 5.21
CA ALA A 94 -11.13 22.29 5.85
C ALA A 94 -11.07 22.28 7.37
N LYS A 95 -10.83 21.09 7.96
CA LYS A 95 -10.62 20.89 9.40
C LYS A 95 -9.16 21.08 9.83
N GLY A 96 -8.25 21.44 8.91
CA GLY A 96 -6.83 21.64 9.19
C GLY A 96 -6.04 20.35 9.32
N VAL A 97 -6.60 19.21 8.91
CA VAL A 97 -5.84 17.96 8.86
C VAL A 97 -4.89 18.03 7.68
N HIS A 98 -3.61 17.72 7.91
CA HIS A 98 -2.66 17.55 6.82
C HIS A 98 -2.99 16.25 6.07
N VAL A 99 -3.26 16.35 4.79
CA VAL A 99 -3.58 15.22 3.90
C VAL A 99 -2.67 15.25 2.68
N THR A 100 -2.31 14.07 2.17
CA THR A 100 -1.58 14.01 0.89
C THR A 100 -2.48 14.43 -0.27
N PRO A 101 -1.90 14.80 -1.43
CA PRO A 101 -2.65 14.84 -2.67
C PRO A 101 -3.34 13.50 -2.94
N ILE A 102 -4.45 13.55 -3.69
CA ILE A 102 -5.11 12.32 -4.15
C ILE A 102 -4.20 11.59 -5.13
N MET A 103 -4.02 10.30 -4.88
CA MET A 103 -3.24 9.39 -5.72
C MET A 103 -4.18 8.48 -6.51
N ASN A 104 -4.00 8.42 -7.83
CA ASN A 104 -4.72 7.51 -8.71
C ASN A 104 -3.79 6.36 -9.04
N HIS A 105 -3.96 5.21 -8.36
CA HIS A 105 -3.05 4.07 -8.50
C HIS A 105 -3.34 3.26 -9.75
N ASP A 106 -2.27 2.95 -10.48
CA ASP A 106 -2.28 2.16 -11.70
C ASP A 106 -1.11 1.18 -11.73
N ASP A 107 -1.00 0.40 -12.79
CA ASP A 107 0.09 -0.57 -12.98
C ASP A 107 1.28 -0.01 -13.81
N SER A 108 1.37 1.33 -13.92
CA SER A 108 2.52 1.97 -14.56
C SER A 108 3.80 1.84 -13.70
N PRO A 109 4.99 2.09 -14.25
CA PRO A 109 6.24 2.08 -13.47
C PRO A 109 6.25 3.04 -12.27
N ARG A 110 5.45 4.10 -12.31
CA ARG A 110 5.29 5.05 -11.18
C ARG A 110 4.21 4.64 -10.20
N GLN A 111 3.32 3.70 -10.60
CA GLN A 111 2.16 3.22 -9.84
C GLN A 111 1.13 4.29 -9.48
N VAL A 112 1.28 5.49 -9.98
CA VAL A 112 0.34 6.59 -9.83
C VAL A 112 0.27 7.43 -11.11
N SER A 113 -0.91 7.94 -11.41
CA SER A 113 -1.19 8.87 -12.49
C SER A 113 -1.81 10.17 -11.98
N LYS A 114 -1.64 11.26 -12.73
CA LYS A 114 -2.24 12.55 -12.38
C LYS A 114 -3.77 12.53 -12.50
N GLU A 115 -4.26 11.80 -13.49
CA GLU A 115 -5.68 11.70 -13.82
C GLU A 115 -6.14 10.26 -13.78
N VAL A 116 -7.42 10.08 -13.49
CA VAL A 116 -8.07 8.77 -13.57
C VAL A 116 -8.15 8.34 -15.04
N HIS A 117 -7.81 7.09 -15.30
CA HIS A 117 -7.91 6.45 -16.63
C HIS A 117 -8.37 4.99 -16.47
N GLU A 118 -8.60 4.29 -17.57
CA GLU A 118 -9.12 2.91 -17.56
C GLU A 118 -8.26 1.90 -16.78
N GLY A 119 -6.95 2.17 -16.64
CA GLY A 119 -6.02 1.35 -15.86
C GLY A 119 -5.98 1.68 -14.37
N THR A 120 -6.62 2.76 -13.93
CA THR A 120 -6.68 3.13 -12.52
C THR A 120 -7.58 2.14 -11.77
N PHE A 121 -7.07 1.51 -10.72
CA PHE A 121 -7.82 0.50 -9.98
C PHE A 121 -8.29 0.98 -8.60
N ILE A 122 -7.57 1.89 -7.95
CA ILE A 122 -7.93 2.48 -6.65
C ILE A 122 -7.46 3.93 -6.60
N ARG A 123 -8.19 4.76 -5.89
CA ARG A 123 -7.77 6.13 -5.54
C ARG A 123 -7.60 6.19 -4.04
N SER A 124 -6.58 6.90 -3.57
CA SER A 124 -6.34 7.05 -2.14
C SER A 124 -5.73 8.40 -1.78
N PHE A 125 -5.84 8.76 -0.49
CA PHE A 125 -5.08 9.82 0.14
C PHE A 125 -4.82 9.45 1.61
N TYR A 126 -3.72 10.00 2.14
CA TYR A 126 -3.21 9.63 3.46
C TYR A 126 -3.24 10.81 4.42
N PHE A 127 -3.39 10.50 5.69
CA PHE A 127 -3.37 11.47 6.79
C PHE A 127 -3.00 10.77 8.08
N ARG A 128 -2.65 11.55 9.12
CA ARG A 128 -2.36 10.99 10.44
C ARG A 128 -3.52 11.18 11.38
N GLY A 129 -3.76 10.16 12.20
CA GLY A 129 -4.61 10.27 13.36
C GLY A 129 -3.91 10.97 14.53
N PRO A 130 -4.63 11.20 15.64
CA PRO A 130 -4.15 12.04 16.75
C PRO A 130 -2.95 11.44 17.50
N ASP A 131 -2.76 10.12 17.45
CA ASP A 131 -1.65 9.42 18.08
C ASP A 131 -0.50 9.13 17.09
N GLY A 132 -0.57 9.71 15.89
CA GLY A 132 0.44 9.58 14.85
C GLY A 132 0.28 8.36 13.96
N GLU A 133 -0.77 7.57 14.14
CA GLU A 133 -1.09 6.44 13.27
C GLU A 133 -1.35 6.90 11.84
N LEU A 134 -0.81 6.17 10.88
CA LEU A 134 -1.02 6.46 9.46
C LEU A 134 -2.35 5.85 9.00
N LEU A 135 -3.19 6.69 8.45
CA LEU A 135 -4.52 6.34 7.96
C LEU A 135 -4.63 6.66 6.47
N GLU A 136 -5.45 5.89 5.80
CA GLU A 136 -5.75 6.05 4.37
C GLU A 136 -7.26 6.04 4.17
N PHE A 137 -7.77 6.95 3.35
CA PHE A 137 -9.06 6.77 2.71
C PHE A 137 -8.85 6.34 1.27
N ALA A 138 -9.48 5.23 0.91
CA ALA A 138 -9.37 4.62 -0.40
C ALA A 138 -10.73 4.36 -1.02
N THR A 139 -10.80 4.37 -2.34
CA THR A 139 -11.99 3.96 -3.08
C THR A 139 -11.62 3.15 -4.32
N TRP A 140 -12.23 1.98 -4.45
CA TRP A 140 -12.02 1.10 -5.60
C TRP A 140 -12.76 1.63 -6.82
N LEU A 141 -12.06 1.73 -7.95
CA LEU A 141 -12.67 2.09 -9.24
C LEU A 141 -13.04 0.86 -10.09
N ARG A 142 -12.46 -0.27 -9.78
CA ARG A 142 -12.79 -1.56 -10.39
C ARG A 142 -12.52 -2.71 -9.43
N ALA A 143 -13.20 -3.83 -9.65
CA ALA A 143 -12.86 -5.07 -8.96
C ALA A 143 -11.47 -5.58 -9.40
N LEU A 144 -10.76 -6.22 -8.48
CA LEU A 144 -9.53 -6.95 -8.80
C LEU A 144 -9.85 -8.25 -9.55
N ARG A 145 -8.94 -8.66 -10.42
CA ARG A 145 -9.07 -9.83 -11.31
C ARG A 145 -7.90 -10.79 -11.06
N PRO A 146 -8.02 -12.06 -11.45
CA PRO A 146 -6.94 -13.05 -11.30
C PRO A 146 -5.61 -12.61 -11.97
N ASP A 147 -5.68 -11.87 -13.06
CA ASP A 147 -4.52 -11.36 -13.79
C ASP A 147 -3.87 -10.12 -13.15
N ASP A 148 -4.42 -9.59 -12.06
CA ASP A 148 -3.76 -8.57 -11.24
C ASP A 148 -2.63 -9.15 -10.38
N VAL A 149 -2.53 -10.46 -10.23
CA VAL A 149 -1.38 -11.13 -9.59
C VAL A 149 -0.26 -11.33 -10.61
N LYS A 150 0.46 -10.26 -10.93
CA LYS A 150 1.46 -10.22 -12.03
C LYS A 150 2.85 -10.71 -11.62
N HIS A 151 3.17 -10.67 -10.35
CA HIS A 151 4.52 -10.91 -9.85
C HIS A 151 4.55 -12.07 -8.85
N LYS A 152 5.61 -12.86 -8.89
CA LYS A 152 5.85 -13.86 -7.84
C LYS A 152 6.16 -13.15 -6.52
N PRO A 153 5.62 -13.65 -5.38
CA PRO A 153 5.95 -13.11 -4.06
C PRO A 153 7.46 -13.11 -3.80
N ALA A 154 7.97 -12.00 -3.26
CA ALA A 154 9.38 -11.88 -2.90
C ALA A 154 9.76 -12.87 -1.78
N ARG A 155 10.99 -13.36 -1.80
CA ARG A 155 11.56 -14.27 -0.80
C ARG A 155 12.71 -13.57 -0.08
N SER A 156 13.04 -14.03 1.12
CA SER A 156 14.16 -13.47 1.88
C SER A 156 15.52 -13.57 1.17
N VAL A 157 15.67 -14.51 0.22
CA VAL A 157 16.87 -14.63 -0.61
C VAL A 157 16.93 -13.63 -1.77
N ASP A 158 15.83 -12.93 -2.05
CA ASP A 158 15.75 -11.98 -3.17
C ASP A 158 16.20 -10.56 -2.76
N VAL A 159 16.68 -10.36 -1.53
CA VAL A 159 17.09 -9.04 -0.97
C VAL A 159 18.04 -8.30 -1.90
N GLU A 160 19.06 -8.97 -2.43
CA GLU A 160 20.06 -8.33 -3.30
C GLU A 160 19.47 -7.78 -4.61
N ARG A 161 18.39 -8.37 -5.11
CA ARG A 161 17.65 -7.84 -6.26
C ARG A 161 17.10 -6.43 -6.00
N TYR A 162 16.68 -6.16 -4.75
CA TYR A 162 16.06 -4.90 -4.37
C TYR A 162 17.07 -3.86 -3.84
N ARG A 163 18.23 -4.29 -3.31
CA ARG A 163 19.29 -3.38 -2.82
C ARG A 163 20.08 -2.68 -3.93
N GLY A 164 20.14 -3.26 -5.13
CA GLY A 164 21.02 -2.78 -6.21
C GLY A 164 20.51 -1.57 -6.99
N LEU A 165 19.39 -0.94 -6.64
CA LEU A 165 18.69 0.02 -7.47
C LEU A 165 18.18 1.25 -6.72
N VAL A 166 18.86 1.68 -5.67
CA VAL A 166 18.66 3.03 -5.14
C VAL A 166 19.25 3.99 -6.18
N PRO A 167 18.46 4.84 -6.86
CA PRO A 167 19.04 5.90 -7.66
C PRO A 167 19.88 6.75 -6.71
N ALA A 168 21.15 6.99 -7.08
CA ALA A 168 21.91 8.04 -6.42
C ALA A 168 21.05 9.30 -6.49
N GLY A 169 20.69 9.86 -5.33
CA GLY A 169 19.88 11.06 -5.28
C GLY A 169 20.57 12.19 -6.01
N ASP A 170 19.84 12.87 -6.87
CA ASP A 170 20.11 14.23 -7.33
C ASP A 170 19.53 15.22 -6.31
#